data_c80efbc3c6f0d279a4417c4558a477ca
#
_entry.id   c80efbc3c6f0d279a4417c4558a477ca
#
_cell.length_a   1.000
_cell.length_b   1.000
_cell.length_c   1.000
_cell.angle_alpha   90.00
_cell.angle_beta   90.00
_cell.angle_gamma   90.00
#
_symmetry.space_group_name_H-M   'P 1'
#
loop_
_entity.id
_entity.type
_entity.pdbx_description
1 polymer ?
#
loop_
_entity_poly.entity_id
_entity_poly.type
_entity_poly.pdbx_seq_one_letter_code
_entity_poly.pdbx_strand_id
1 'polypeptide(L)'
;LETTGFSSVKDKIIEIGAVKVENGEITDKYSTFVNPKIPIPFRITQLTSITDEMVMESPEIETILPQFLKFVGDAVLVAHNASFDVSFIEENCRQQGIEPDFTSVDTVGLARVLLPTLSKFKLNVVAKALNISQEHHHRAVDDARVTAEIYVKFIQMLEERGIETLDQMNHFGAHNAEAIRKMPSYHVIVLAKNDIGR
;
A
#
# COMPACT_ATOMS: atom_id res chain seq x y z
N LEU A 1 2.70 -3.14 -4.65
CA LEU A 1 2.93 -4.39 -5.38
C LEU A 1 2.78 -4.18 -6.88
N GLU A 2 3.56 -4.96 -7.69
CA GLU A 2 3.27 -5.15 -9.10
C GLU A 2 2.74 -6.57 -9.31
N THR A 3 1.78 -6.72 -10.22
CA THR A 3 1.03 -7.98 -10.38
C THR A 3 0.71 -8.26 -11.86
N THR A 4 0.38 -9.50 -12.20
CA THR A 4 -0.03 -9.86 -13.58
C THR A 4 -1.43 -9.36 -13.96
N GLY A 5 -2.20 -8.84 -13.00
CA GLY A 5 -3.54 -8.29 -13.20
C GLY A 5 -4.16 -7.78 -11.90
N PHE A 6 -5.48 -7.66 -11.85
CA PHE A 6 -6.17 -6.97 -10.74
C PHE A 6 -6.88 -7.89 -9.74
N SER A 7 -6.91 -9.18 -9.99
CA SER A 7 -7.61 -10.16 -9.15
C SER A 7 -6.65 -10.93 -8.27
N SER A 8 -6.66 -10.70 -6.96
CA SER A 8 -5.81 -11.42 -6.01
C SER A 8 -5.97 -12.95 -6.05
N VAL A 9 -7.13 -13.44 -6.51
CA VAL A 9 -7.40 -14.89 -6.64
C VAL A 9 -6.85 -15.48 -7.95
N LYS A 10 -6.84 -14.70 -9.05
CA LYS A 10 -6.49 -15.19 -10.40
C LYS A 10 -5.11 -14.75 -10.85
N ASP A 11 -4.69 -13.58 -10.43
CA ASP A 11 -3.44 -12.97 -10.85
C ASP A 11 -2.33 -13.20 -9.83
N LYS A 12 -1.09 -12.96 -10.22
CA LYS A 12 0.10 -13.27 -9.45
C LYS A 12 0.89 -12.00 -9.15
N ILE A 13 1.58 -11.98 -8.01
CA ILE A 13 2.55 -10.95 -7.67
C ILE A 13 3.81 -11.16 -8.52
N ILE A 14 4.38 -10.09 -9.07
CA ILE A 14 5.62 -10.09 -9.84
C ILE A 14 6.71 -9.21 -9.23
N GLU A 15 6.36 -8.24 -8.39
CA GLU A 15 7.31 -7.45 -7.58
C GLU A 15 6.68 -7.06 -6.25
N ILE A 16 7.47 -7.16 -5.18
CA ILE A 16 7.14 -6.60 -3.86
C ILE A 16 8.13 -5.50 -3.56
N GLY A 17 7.62 -4.31 -3.29
CA GLY A 17 8.39 -3.17 -2.79
C GLY A 17 7.75 -2.62 -1.53
N ALA A 18 8.55 -2.43 -0.48
CA ALA A 18 8.13 -1.82 0.77
C ALA A 18 9.27 -1.01 1.39
N VAL A 19 8.91 -0.03 2.19
CA VAL A 19 9.85 0.69 3.06
C VAL A 19 9.31 0.69 4.48
N LYS A 20 10.21 0.65 5.45
CA LYS A 20 9.88 0.79 6.87
C LYS A 20 10.05 2.25 7.27
N VAL A 21 9.07 2.80 7.97
CA VAL A 21 9.11 4.16 8.50
C VAL A 21 9.09 4.09 10.02
N GLU A 22 10.05 4.75 10.66
CA GLU A 22 10.13 4.89 12.11
C GLU A 22 10.42 6.34 12.44
N ASN A 23 9.64 6.93 13.33
CA ASN A 23 9.78 8.34 13.75
C ASN A 23 9.75 9.34 12.58
N GLY A 24 8.98 9.04 11.53
CA GLY A 24 8.85 9.92 10.35
C GLY A 24 9.97 9.77 9.31
N GLU A 25 10.91 8.85 9.51
CA GLU A 25 12.03 8.61 8.60
C GLU A 25 11.97 7.17 8.03
N ILE A 26 12.43 7.01 6.78
CA ILE A 26 12.58 5.69 6.18
C ILE A 26 13.86 5.05 6.72
N THR A 27 13.71 3.94 7.45
CA THR A 27 14.81 3.25 8.15
C THR A 27 15.26 1.97 7.44
N ASP A 28 14.37 1.34 6.66
CA ASP A 28 14.70 0.10 5.95
C ASP A 28 13.85 -0.04 4.68
N LYS A 29 14.28 -0.90 3.77
CA LYS A 29 13.57 -1.19 2.52
C LYS A 29 13.60 -2.68 2.18
N TYR A 30 12.52 -3.13 1.57
CA TYR A 30 12.37 -4.46 0.99
C TYR A 30 12.02 -4.33 -0.50
N SER A 31 12.75 -5.00 -1.37
CA SER A 31 12.48 -4.98 -2.81
C SER A 31 12.90 -6.31 -3.41
N THR A 32 11.98 -6.99 -4.07
CA THR A 32 12.26 -8.26 -4.73
C THR A 32 11.30 -8.50 -5.90
N PHE A 33 11.81 -9.09 -6.97
CA PHE A 33 10.97 -9.73 -7.97
C PHE A 33 10.45 -11.07 -7.45
N VAL A 34 9.34 -11.49 -8.01
CA VAL A 34 8.67 -12.77 -7.71
C VAL A 34 8.39 -13.47 -9.03
N ASN A 35 8.79 -14.74 -9.15
CA ASN A 35 8.45 -15.54 -10.31
C ASN A 35 6.98 -15.96 -10.26
N PRO A 36 6.11 -15.48 -11.15
CA PRO A 36 4.68 -15.80 -11.12
C PRO A 36 4.35 -17.21 -11.66
N LYS A 37 5.33 -17.89 -12.29
CA LYS A 37 5.15 -19.18 -13.01
C LYS A 37 4.12 -19.16 -14.14
N ILE A 38 3.70 -17.98 -14.55
CA ILE A 38 2.83 -17.75 -15.70
C ILE A 38 3.39 -16.58 -16.50
N PRO A 39 3.15 -16.50 -17.82
CA PRO A 39 3.57 -15.36 -18.62
C PRO A 39 2.96 -14.05 -18.12
N ILE A 40 3.76 -13.00 -18.09
CA ILE A 40 3.29 -11.65 -17.75
C ILE A 40 2.53 -11.08 -18.96
N PRO A 41 1.25 -10.67 -18.79
CA PRO A 41 0.49 -10.09 -19.90
C PRO A 41 1.19 -8.85 -20.48
N PHE A 42 1.22 -8.74 -21.80
CA PHE A 42 1.91 -7.65 -22.51
C PHE A 42 1.54 -6.25 -21.99
N ARG A 43 0.25 -6.03 -21.68
CA ARG A 43 -0.23 -4.76 -21.08
C ARG A 43 0.42 -4.45 -19.73
N ILE A 44 0.74 -5.47 -18.94
CA ILE A 44 1.41 -5.32 -17.63
C ILE A 44 2.88 -4.98 -17.86
N THR A 45 3.56 -5.69 -18.77
CA THR A 45 4.93 -5.35 -19.16
C THR A 45 5.03 -3.90 -19.67
N GLN A 46 4.07 -3.45 -20.49
CA GLN A 46 4.02 -2.05 -20.93
C GLN A 46 3.82 -1.05 -19.76
N LEU A 47 3.05 -1.42 -18.74
CA LEU A 47 2.77 -0.56 -17.60
C LEU A 47 3.95 -0.50 -16.63
N THR A 48 4.51 -1.67 -16.27
CA THR A 48 5.49 -1.82 -15.18
C THR A 48 6.94 -1.90 -15.68
N SER A 49 7.13 -2.12 -16.98
CA SER A 49 8.42 -2.46 -17.61
C SER A 49 9.03 -3.77 -17.09
N ILE A 50 8.29 -4.58 -16.33
CA ILE A 50 8.74 -5.90 -15.85
C ILE A 50 8.46 -6.92 -16.95
N THR A 51 9.49 -7.67 -17.35
CA THR A 51 9.42 -8.72 -18.37
C THR A 51 9.53 -10.11 -17.74
N ASP A 52 9.15 -11.14 -18.51
CA ASP A 52 9.30 -12.53 -18.08
C ASP A 52 10.76 -12.87 -17.74
N GLU A 53 11.72 -12.37 -18.53
CA GLU A 53 13.14 -12.61 -18.31
C GLU A 53 13.63 -12.04 -16.97
N MET A 54 13.08 -10.91 -16.52
CA MET A 54 13.46 -10.27 -15.25
C MET A 54 13.04 -11.09 -14.04
N VAL A 55 11.92 -11.81 -14.12
CA VAL A 55 11.34 -12.56 -12.99
C VAL A 55 11.62 -14.06 -13.05
N MET A 56 12.06 -14.59 -14.17
CA MET A 56 12.21 -16.03 -14.41
C MET A 56 13.14 -16.72 -13.40
N GLU A 57 14.25 -16.08 -13.03
CA GLU A 57 15.22 -16.60 -12.06
C GLU A 57 14.92 -16.15 -10.61
N SER A 58 13.83 -15.40 -10.40
CA SER A 58 13.44 -14.95 -9.07
C SER A 58 12.77 -16.08 -8.28
N PRO A 59 12.83 -16.04 -6.93
CA PRO A 59 12.09 -16.99 -6.10
C PRO A 59 10.57 -16.84 -6.30
N GLU A 60 9.85 -17.93 -6.03
CA GLU A 60 8.39 -17.95 -6.03
C GLU A 60 7.82 -17.30 -4.76
N ILE A 61 6.54 -16.96 -4.80
CA ILE A 61 5.86 -16.27 -3.68
C ILE A 61 5.90 -17.06 -2.39
N GLU A 62 5.92 -18.39 -2.46
CA GLU A 62 6.01 -19.28 -1.30
C GLU A 62 7.30 -19.09 -0.51
N THR A 63 8.39 -18.73 -1.18
CA THR A 63 9.68 -18.40 -0.56
C THR A 63 9.74 -16.96 -0.08
N ILE A 64 9.16 -16.05 -0.84
CA ILE A 64 9.23 -14.61 -0.61
C ILE A 64 8.28 -14.16 0.51
N LEU A 65 7.06 -14.70 0.55
CA LEU A 65 6.05 -14.24 1.49
C LEU A 65 6.49 -14.33 2.96
N PRO A 66 7.06 -15.45 3.45
CA PRO A 66 7.55 -15.51 4.83
C PRO A 66 8.63 -14.48 5.15
N GLN A 67 9.51 -14.16 4.18
CA GLN A 67 10.54 -13.13 4.34
C GLN A 67 9.92 -11.74 4.40
N PHE A 68 8.95 -11.47 3.54
CA PHE A 68 8.21 -10.21 3.55
C PHE A 68 7.43 -10.03 4.85
N LEU A 69 6.73 -11.06 5.33
CA LEU A 69 6.02 -11.03 6.61
C LEU A 69 6.96 -10.78 7.79
N LYS A 70 8.15 -11.36 7.77
CA LYS A 70 9.19 -11.08 8.76
C LYS A 70 9.66 -9.62 8.71
N PHE A 71 9.80 -9.04 7.50
CA PHE A 71 10.12 -7.63 7.33
C PHE A 71 9.02 -6.72 7.87
N VAL A 72 7.75 -7.05 7.61
CA VAL A 72 6.58 -6.32 8.13
C VAL A 72 6.55 -6.37 9.65
N GLY A 73 6.71 -7.55 10.26
CA GLY A 73 6.56 -7.74 11.70
C GLY A 73 5.20 -7.26 12.20
N ASP A 74 5.19 -6.46 13.26
CA ASP A 74 3.97 -5.89 13.86
C ASP A 74 3.61 -4.50 13.30
N ALA A 75 4.25 -4.07 12.21
CA ALA A 75 4.00 -2.76 11.63
C ALA A 75 2.62 -2.66 10.96
N VAL A 76 2.06 -1.45 10.95
CA VAL A 76 0.86 -1.12 10.18
C VAL A 76 1.23 -1.05 8.69
N LEU A 77 0.48 -1.74 7.83
CA LEU A 77 0.65 -1.66 6.39
C LEU A 77 0.03 -0.35 5.87
N VAL A 78 0.82 0.42 5.15
CA VAL A 78 0.35 1.66 4.51
C VAL A 78 0.50 1.51 3.00
N ALA A 79 -0.58 1.71 2.26
CA ALA A 79 -0.53 1.66 0.81
C ALA A 79 -1.44 2.72 0.17
N HIS A 80 -1.23 2.97 -1.11
CA HIS A 80 -2.05 3.88 -1.90
C HIS A 80 -3.09 3.09 -2.70
N ASN A 81 -4.34 3.04 -2.22
CA ASN A 81 -5.37 2.07 -2.57
C ASN A 81 -5.10 0.70 -1.90
N ALA A 82 -4.96 0.72 -0.59
CA ALA A 82 -4.48 -0.39 0.23
C ALA A 82 -5.24 -1.71 0.04
N SER A 83 -6.54 -1.66 -0.29
CA SER A 83 -7.35 -2.85 -0.56
C SER A 83 -6.78 -3.72 -1.68
N PHE A 84 -6.09 -3.12 -2.65
CA PHE A 84 -5.44 -3.87 -3.73
C PHE A 84 -4.26 -4.68 -3.18
N ASP A 85 -3.28 -4.02 -2.58
CA ASP A 85 -2.05 -4.67 -2.10
C ASP A 85 -2.34 -5.68 -1.00
N VAL A 86 -3.18 -5.30 -0.03
CA VAL A 86 -3.54 -6.16 1.11
C VAL A 86 -4.26 -7.42 0.62
N SER A 87 -5.18 -7.32 -0.34
CA SER A 87 -5.91 -8.49 -0.85
C SER A 87 -4.98 -9.53 -1.49
N PHE A 88 -3.92 -9.11 -2.17
CA PHE A 88 -2.93 -10.02 -2.73
C PHE A 88 -2.09 -10.71 -1.64
N ILE A 89 -1.65 -9.96 -0.62
CA ILE A 89 -0.90 -10.53 0.50
C ILE A 89 -1.77 -11.52 1.27
N GLU A 90 -3.00 -11.14 1.64
CA GLU A 90 -3.94 -11.99 2.35
C GLU A 90 -4.26 -13.28 1.58
N GLU A 91 -4.47 -13.20 0.28
CA GLU A 91 -4.75 -14.38 -0.55
C GLU A 91 -3.55 -15.33 -0.57
N ASN A 92 -2.33 -14.81 -0.73
CA ASN A 92 -1.12 -15.64 -0.70
C ASN A 92 -0.85 -16.22 0.69
N CYS A 93 -1.17 -15.50 1.78
CA CYS A 93 -1.15 -16.04 3.15
C CYS A 93 -2.11 -17.23 3.27
N ARG A 94 -3.36 -17.08 2.83
CA ARG A 94 -4.36 -18.15 2.88
C ARG A 94 -3.93 -19.39 2.09
N GLN A 95 -3.35 -19.19 0.90
CA GLN A 95 -2.86 -20.31 0.07
C GLN A 95 -1.71 -21.07 0.75
N GLN A 96 -0.94 -20.42 1.60
CA GLN A 96 0.15 -21.03 2.38
C GLN A 96 -0.28 -21.47 3.81
N GLY A 97 -1.57 -21.38 4.14
CA GLY A 97 -2.08 -21.74 5.47
C GLY A 97 -1.63 -20.78 6.59
N ILE A 98 -1.24 -19.56 6.23
CA ILE A 98 -0.90 -18.49 7.16
C ILE A 98 -2.18 -17.65 7.38
N GLU A 99 -2.56 -17.48 8.63
CA GLU A 99 -3.69 -16.60 8.96
C GLU A 99 -3.25 -15.15 8.80
N PRO A 100 -3.86 -14.38 7.87
CA PRO A 100 -3.49 -12.98 7.68
C PRO A 100 -4.07 -12.13 8.81
N ASP A 101 -3.23 -11.31 9.42
CA ASP A 101 -3.60 -10.43 10.52
C ASP A 101 -2.87 -9.09 10.37
N PHE A 102 -3.41 -8.23 9.51
CA PHE A 102 -2.80 -6.94 9.20
C PHE A 102 -3.72 -5.79 9.57
N THR A 103 -3.17 -4.79 10.25
CA THR A 103 -3.76 -3.45 10.28
C THR A 103 -3.25 -2.69 9.07
N SER A 104 -4.15 -2.05 8.32
CA SER A 104 -3.76 -1.29 7.14
C SER A 104 -4.37 0.11 7.12
N VAL A 105 -3.65 1.05 6.49
CA VAL A 105 -4.07 2.43 6.25
C VAL A 105 -4.03 2.71 4.76
N ASP A 106 -5.12 3.29 4.23
CA ASP A 106 -5.22 3.71 2.83
C ASP A 106 -4.95 5.20 2.69
N THR A 107 -3.85 5.56 2.04
CA THR A 107 -3.50 6.96 1.80
C THR A 107 -4.43 7.64 0.80
N VAL A 108 -5.18 6.92 -0.04
CA VAL A 108 -6.25 7.51 -0.89
C VAL A 108 -7.39 8.03 -0.02
N GLY A 109 -7.79 7.24 0.99
CA GLY A 109 -8.81 7.64 1.96
C GLY A 109 -8.40 8.92 2.69
N LEU A 110 -7.17 8.95 3.23
CA LEU A 110 -6.63 10.14 3.89
C LEU A 110 -6.52 11.35 2.96
N ALA A 111 -6.05 11.15 1.72
CA ALA A 111 -5.92 12.23 0.74
C ALA A 111 -7.27 12.91 0.45
N ARG A 112 -8.37 12.15 0.38
CA ARG A 112 -9.70 12.70 0.15
C ARG A 112 -10.16 13.64 1.27
N VAL A 113 -9.78 13.35 2.49
CA VAL A 113 -10.13 14.16 3.67
C VAL A 113 -9.18 15.33 3.87
N LEU A 114 -7.88 15.10 3.71
CA LEU A 114 -6.84 16.10 3.98
C LEU A 114 -6.60 17.07 2.82
N LEU A 115 -6.90 16.64 1.59
CA LEU A 115 -6.69 17.42 0.36
C LEU A 115 -8.00 17.55 -0.44
N PRO A 116 -9.07 18.13 0.14
CA PRO A 116 -10.42 18.12 -0.45
C PRO A 116 -10.52 18.91 -1.77
N THR A 117 -9.53 19.74 -2.08
CA THR A 117 -9.47 20.51 -3.33
C THR A 117 -9.00 19.69 -4.53
N LEU A 118 -8.43 18.50 -4.32
CA LEU A 118 -8.00 17.65 -5.41
C LEU A 118 -9.19 16.97 -6.08
N SER A 119 -9.19 16.94 -7.41
CA SER A 119 -10.18 16.22 -8.21
C SER A 119 -9.80 14.76 -8.51
N LYS A 120 -8.52 14.40 -8.33
CA LYS A 120 -7.97 13.06 -8.58
C LYS A 120 -6.98 12.71 -7.48
N PHE A 121 -6.98 11.43 -7.07
CA PHE A 121 -6.17 10.92 -5.97
C PHE A 121 -5.22 9.81 -6.41
N LYS A 122 -4.68 9.89 -7.65
CA LYS A 122 -3.59 9.01 -8.07
C LYS A 122 -2.31 9.38 -7.31
N LEU A 123 -1.44 8.41 -7.08
CA LEU A 123 -0.19 8.57 -6.32
C LEU A 123 0.60 9.81 -6.76
N ASN A 124 0.86 9.94 -8.06
CA ASN A 124 1.59 11.07 -8.64
C ASN A 124 0.90 12.43 -8.45
N VAL A 125 -0.44 12.46 -8.42
CA VAL A 125 -1.21 13.69 -8.20
C VAL A 125 -1.11 14.13 -6.75
N VAL A 126 -1.24 13.19 -5.81
CA VAL A 126 -1.11 13.45 -4.36
C VAL A 126 0.33 13.84 -4.03
N ALA A 127 1.32 13.11 -4.55
CA ALA A 127 2.74 13.43 -4.37
C ALA A 127 3.05 14.87 -4.82
N LYS A 128 2.60 15.25 -6.03
CA LYS A 128 2.78 16.60 -6.56
C LYS A 128 2.13 17.68 -5.69
N ALA A 129 0.92 17.43 -5.20
CA ALA A 129 0.21 18.36 -4.32
C ALA A 129 0.94 18.60 -2.98
N LEU A 130 1.69 17.60 -2.53
CA LEU A 130 2.51 17.65 -1.31
C LEU A 130 3.97 18.02 -1.56
N ASN A 131 4.35 18.40 -2.80
CA ASN A 131 5.73 18.69 -3.21
C ASN A 131 6.71 17.54 -2.94
N ILE A 132 6.26 16.30 -3.20
CA ILE A 132 7.09 15.09 -3.12
C ILE A 132 7.54 14.74 -4.53
N SER A 133 8.85 14.52 -4.73
CA SER A 133 9.41 14.13 -6.01
C SER A 133 9.20 12.64 -6.27
N GLN A 134 8.84 12.32 -7.52
CA GLN A 134 8.73 10.95 -7.99
C GLN A 134 9.65 10.79 -9.20
N GLU A 135 10.81 10.18 -8.99
CA GLU A 135 11.88 10.07 -10.02
C GLU A 135 11.64 8.90 -10.96
N HIS A 136 11.12 7.80 -10.43
CA HIS A 136 10.79 6.60 -11.19
C HIS A 136 9.35 6.20 -10.96
N HIS A 137 8.62 5.89 -12.03
CA HIS A 137 7.25 5.37 -11.97
C HIS A 137 7.25 3.87 -12.20
N HIS A 138 6.32 3.16 -11.55
CA HIS A 138 6.05 1.73 -11.77
C HIS A 138 7.19 0.79 -11.36
N ARG A 139 7.91 1.13 -10.29
CA ARG A 139 8.74 0.22 -9.52
C ARG A 139 8.17 0.19 -8.11
N ALA A 140 7.81 -1.00 -7.65
CA ALA A 140 7.08 -1.16 -6.39
C ALA A 140 7.76 -0.48 -5.19
N VAL A 141 9.10 -0.50 -5.11
CA VAL A 141 9.83 0.15 -4.01
C VAL A 141 9.84 1.68 -4.10
N ASP A 142 9.85 2.25 -5.32
CA ASP A 142 9.81 3.70 -5.50
C ASP A 142 8.41 4.23 -5.18
N ASP A 143 7.36 3.53 -5.61
CA ASP A 143 5.98 3.87 -5.25
C ASP A 143 5.73 3.70 -3.74
N ALA A 144 6.34 2.70 -3.10
CA ALA A 144 6.31 2.54 -1.64
C ALA A 144 7.00 3.71 -0.92
N ARG A 145 8.17 4.18 -1.41
CA ARG A 145 8.85 5.36 -0.87
C ARG A 145 7.98 6.60 -0.97
N VAL A 146 7.41 6.86 -2.13
CA VAL A 146 6.52 8.02 -2.34
C VAL A 146 5.29 7.93 -1.44
N THR A 147 4.70 6.74 -1.29
CA THR A 147 3.56 6.49 -0.40
C THR A 147 3.93 6.77 1.06
N ALA A 148 5.13 6.35 1.49
CA ALA A 148 5.64 6.61 2.83
C ALA A 148 5.82 8.11 3.11
N GLU A 149 6.42 8.85 2.17
CA GLU A 149 6.59 10.30 2.29
C GLU A 149 5.24 11.03 2.34
N ILE A 150 4.25 10.60 1.54
CA ILE A 150 2.87 11.09 1.60
C ILE A 150 2.28 10.84 2.98
N TYR A 151 2.41 9.61 3.49
CA TYR A 151 1.86 9.23 4.78
C TYR A 151 2.47 10.02 5.93
N VAL A 152 3.79 10.21 5.95
CA VAL A 152 4.47 11.06 6.95
C VAL A 152 3.91 12.49 6.94
N LYS A 153 3.71 13.09 5.77
CA LYS A 153 3.06 14.41 5.67
C LYS A 153 1.62 14.41 6.15
N PHE A 154 0.88 13.34 5.88
CA PHE A 154 -0.49 13.21 6.38
C PHE A 154 -0.54 13.10 7.91
N ILE A 155 0.40 12.35 8.52
CA ILE A 155 0.51 12.29 10.00
C ILE A 155 0.75 13.70 10.56
N GLN A 156 1.69 14.46 10.03
CA GLN A 156 1.92 15.84 10.46
C GLN A 156 0.66 16.71 10.36
N MET A 157 -0.07 16.61 9.25
CA MET A 157 -1.33 17.34 9.05
C MET A 157 -2.44 16.90 10.02
N LEU A 158 -2.44 15.64 10.46
CA LEU A 158 -3.39 15.11 11.43
C LEU A 158 -3.02 15.55 12.85
N GLU A 159 -1.74 15.49 13.22
CA GLU A 159 -1.21 15.97 14.50
C GLU A 159 -1.53 17.46 14.73
N GLU A 160 -1.37 18.32 13.69
CA GLU A 160 -1.76 19.72 13.72
C GLU A 160 -3.27 19.92 14.02
N ARG A 161 -4.09 18.89 13.82
CA ARG A 161 -5.54 18.87 14.11
C ARG A 161 -5.88 18.15 15.43
N GLY A 162 -4.85 17.73 16.19
CA GLY A 162 -5.02 16.99 17.44
C GLY A 162 -5.46 15.54 17.24
N ILE A 163 -5.16 14.95 16.08
CA ILE A 163 -5.44 13.56 15.74
C ILE A 163 -4.14 12.78 15.85
N GLU A 164 -4.02 11.96 16.90
CA GLU A 164 -2.78 11.30 17.29
C GLU A 164 -2.89 9.76 17.27
N THR A 165 -4.10 9.21 17.11
CA THR A 165 -4.34 7.77 17.14
C THR A 165 -5.08 7.28 15.89
N LEU A 166 -4.95 5.99 15.54
CA LEU A 166 -5.70 5.37 14.45
C LEU A 166 -7.22 5.47 14.67
N ASP A 167 -7.68 5.35 15.91
CA ASP A 167 -9.09 5.48 16.24
C ASP A 167 -9.62 6.90 15.96
N GLN A 168 -8.90 7.93 16.38
CA GLN A 168 -9.21 9.33 16.06
C GLN A 168 -9.17 9.58 14.54
N MET A 169 -8.22 9.00 13.83
CA MET A 169 -8.12 9.09 12.38
C MET A 169 -9.37 8.48 11.70
N ASN A 170 -9.83 7.33 12.18
CA ASN A 170 -11.05 6.69 11.68
C ASN A 170 -12.28 7.56 11.92
N HIS A 171 -12.43 8.11 13.13
CA HIS A 171 -13.52 9.01 13.44
C HIS A 171 -13.48 10.29 12.61
N PHE A 172 -12.31 10.86 12.38
CA PHE A 172 -12.13 12.05 11.54
C PHE A 172 -12.57 11.78 10.10
N GLY A 173 -12.19 10.63 9.52
CA GLY A 173 -12.62 10.20 8.20
C GLY A 173 -14.14 9.97 8.12
N ALA A 174 -14.73 9.34 9.12
CA ALA A 174 -16.16 9.01 9.17
C ALA A 174 -17.07 10.25 9.29
N HIS A 175 -16.62 11.31 9.95
CA HIS A 175 -17.42 12.53 10.18
C HIS A 175 -17.36 13.52 9.00
N ASN A 176 -16.52 13.31 8.01
CA ASN A 176 -16.43 14.18 6.85
C ASN A 176 -17.39 13.72 5.73
N ALA A 177 -18.71 13.97 5.94
CA ALA A 177 -19.79 13.45 5.10
C ALA A 177 -19.68 13.82 3.61
N GLU A 178 -19.04 14.94 3.25
CA GLU A 178 -18.80 15.33 1.85
C GLU A 178 -17.70 14.49 1.19
N ALA A 179 -16.65 14.13 1.93
CA ALA A 179 -15.61 13.25 1.46
C ALA A 179 -16.16 11.83 1.25
N ILE A 180 -17.03 11.36 2.15
CA ILE A 180 -17.69 10.05 2.08
C ILE A 180 -18.62 9.96 0.86
N ARG A 181 -19.36 11.00 0.51
CA ARG A 181 -20.25 11.04 -0.68
C ARG A 181 -19.51 10.88 -2.01
N LYS A 182 -18.25 11.22 -2.07
CA LYS A 182 -17.39 11.08 -3.27
C LYS A 182 -16.60 9.77 -3.28
N MET A 183 -16.69 8.95 -2.22
CA MET A 183 -16.07 7.64 -2.22
C MET A 183 -16.91 6.66 -3.04
N PRO A 184 -16.33 5.94 -4.04
CA PRO A 184 -16.90 4.67 -4.41
C PRO A 184 -16.98 3.83 -3.12
N SER A 185 -18.05 3.06 -2.94
CA SER A 185 -18.37 2.32 -1.71
C SER A 185 -17.35 1.21 -1.40
N TYR A 186 -16.13 1.61 -1.03
CA TYR A 186 -15.11 0.74 -0.46
C TYR A 186 -15.05 1.06 1.02
N HIS A 187 -15.41 0.08 1.84
CA HIS A 187 -15.27 0.20 3.28
C HIS A 187 -13.77 0.21 3.62
N VAL A 188 -13.26 1.33 4.12
CA VAL A 188 -11.99 1.34 4.83
C VAL A 188 -12.27 0.71 6.18
N ILE A 189 -11.92 -0.56 6.34
CA ILE A 189 -11.96 -1.22 7.64
C ILE A 189 -10.57 -1.06 8.23
N VAL A 190 -10.40 -0.09 9.13
CA VAL A 190 -9.23 -0.05 10.01
C VAL A 190 -9.57 -0.90 11.22
N LEU A 191 -8.98 -2.06 11.33
CA LEU A 191 -9.13 -2.93 12.49
C LEU A 191 -7.97 -2.67 13.45
N ALA A 192 -8.27 -2.14 14.62
CA ALA A 192 -7.32 -2.13 15.72
C ALA A 192 -7.23 -3.53 16.33
N LYS A 193 -6.03 -4.10 16.39
CA LYS A 193 -5.77 -5.47 16.85
C LYS A 193 -5.79 -5.63 18.38
N ASN A 194 -5.66 -4.54 19.14
CA ASN A 194 -5.57 -4.57 20.60
C ASN A 194 -6.09 -3.25 21.23
N ASP A 195 -6.19 -3.25 22.56
CA ASP A 195 -6.72 -2.09 23.33
C ASP A 195 -5.81 -0.83 23.29
N ILE A 196 -4.59 -0.94 22.78
CA ILE A 196 -3.67 0.19 22.58
C ILE A 196 -3.97 0.91 21.25
N GLY A 197 -4.63 0.24 20.31
CA GLY A 197 -5.05 0.80 19.02
C GLY A 197 -6.55 1.17 18.96
N ARG A 198 -7.23 1.16 20.10
CA ARG A 198 -8.63 1.62 20.25
C ARG A 198 -8.72 3.09 20.56
#